data_4cbe96bfdedade96f9b553146cb06680
#
_entry.id   4cbe96bfdedade96f9b553146cb06680
#
_cell.length_a   1.000
_cell.length_b   1.000
_cell.length_c   1.000
_cell.angle_alpha   90.00
_cell.angle_beta   90.00
_cell.angle_gamma   90.00
#
_symmetry.space_group_name_H-M   'P 1'
#
loop_
_entity.id
_entity.type
_entity.pdbx_description
1 polymer ?
#
loop_
_entity_poly.entity_id
_entity_poly.type
_entity_poly.pdbx_seq_one_letter_code
_entity_poly.pdbx_strand_id
1 'polypeptide(L)'
;MAQLWGGSFTKETDKEVYAFNASINFDKRLIDVDIMGSIVHAKMLAKQNIISDADKDSIINGLNSILSDVKSGNILITEEYEDVHSFVEANLIDRIGDAGKKLHTGRSRNDQVALDMRLYTRDTVLKTKSLLITLLSEINNVMKENIDTYMPGFTHLQKAQPVTLAHHFGAYFEMFKRD
;
A
#
# COMPACT_ATOMS: atom_id res chain seq x y z
N MET A 1 -19.93 14.80 5.52
CA MET A 1 -18.86 13.88 5.97
C MET A 1 -19.53 12.56 6.34
N ALA A 2 -19.15 11.47 5.72
CA ALA A 2 -19.72 10.15 6.03
C ALA A 2 -19.07 9.63 7.32
N GLN A 3 -19.70 9.91 8.47
CA GLN A 3 -19.31 9.26 9.72
C GLN A 3 -20.04 7.93 9.85
N LEU A 4 -19.29 6.83 9.83
CA LEU A 4 -19.81 5.47 10.05
C LEU A 4 -20.08 5.19 11.55
N TRP A 5 -19.64 6.10 12.42
CA TRP A 5 -19.80 6.01 13.88
C TRP A 5 -20.12 7.39 14.47
N GLY A 6 -21.17 7.50 15.22
CA GLY A 6 -21.60 8.76 15.85
C GLY A 6 -21.97 8.59 17.33
N GLY A 7 -22.35 7.38 17.73
CA GLY A 7 -22.73 7.07 19.09
C GLY A 7 -23.74 8.07 19.66
N SER A 8 -23.45 8.59 20.85
CA SER A 8 -24.28 9.56 21.57
C SER A 8 -24.01 11.03 21.20
N PHE A 9 -23.09 11.29 20.26
CA PHE A 9 -22.73 12.66 19.88
C PHE A 9 -23.77 13.23 18.91
N THR A 10 -24.28 14.43 19.23
CA THR A 10 -25.26 15.17 18.43
C THR A 10 -24.67 16.31 17.62
N LYS A 11 -23.39 16.66 17.89
CA LYS A 11 -22.66 17.71 17.18
C LYS A 11 -21.73 17.09 16.14
N GLU A 12 -21.59 17.76 15.01
CA GLU A 12 -20.55 17.43 14.03
C GLU A 12 -19.16 17.62 14.64
N THR A 13 -18.22 16.77 14.23
CA THR A 13 -16.80 16.91 14.61
C THR A 13 -16.26 18.22 14.03
N ASP A 14 -15.48 18.95 14.83
CA ASP A 14 -14.76 20.12 14.36
C ASP A 14 -13.87 19.78 13.16
N LYS A 15 -13.84 20.66 12.14
CA LYS A 15 -13.15 20.41 10.89
C LYS A 15 -11.63 20.24 11.05
N GLU A 16 -11.02 20.99 11.98
CA GLU A 16 -9.58 20.89 12.24
C GLU A 16 -9.26 19.57 12.93
N VAL A 17 -10.10 19.12 13.87
CA VAL A 17 -9.98 17.83 14.53
C VAL A 17 -10.17 16.67 13.55
N TYR A 18 -11.14 16.79 12.64
CA TYR A 18 -11.35 15.80 11.58
C TYR A 18 -10.13 15.70 10.68
N ALA A 19 -9.63 16.83 10.18
CA ALA A 19 -8.45 16.88 9.31
C ALA A 19 -7.19 16.36 10.01
N PHE A 20 -7.03 16.63 11.32
CA PHE A 20 -5.91 16.13 12.11
C PHE A 20 -5.92 14.59 12.26
N ASN A 21 -7.10 14.01 12.41
CA ASN A 21 -7.27 12.56 12.56
C ASN A 21 -7.29 11.81 11.22
N ALA A 22 -7.58 12.48 10.11
CA ALA A 22 -7.70 11.83 8.81
C ALA A 22 -6.36 11.28 8.30
N SER A 23 -6.36 10.02 7.88
CA SER A 23 -5.21 9.32 7.31
C SER A 23 -5.30 9.14 5.78
N ILE A 24 -6.44 9.48 5.17
CA ILE A 24 -6.75 9.23 3.76
C ILE A 24 -5.66 9.70 2.79
N ASN A 25 -4.95 10.80 3.11
CA ASN A 25 -3.91 11.37 2.26
C ASN A 25 -2.71 10.45 2.04
N PHE A 26 -2.42 9.56 2.97
CA PHE A 26 -1.33 8.61 2.86
C PHE A 26 -1.80 7.15 2.80
N ASP A 27 -2.91 6.77 3.44
CA ASP A 27 -3.39 5.40 3.48
C ASP A 27 -4.17 4.97 2.23
N LYS A 28 -4.62 5.89 1.38
CA LYS A 28 -5.24 5.58 0.07
C LYS A 28 -4.41 4.62 -0.80
N ARG A 29 -3.09 4.55 -0.56
CA ARG A 29 -2.19 3.58 -1.22
C ARG A 29 -2.44 2.13 -0.79
N LEU A 30 -3.19 1.90 0.27
CA LEU A 30 -3.55 0.57 0.77
C LEU A 30 -4.79 -0.01 0.09
N ILE A 31 -5.46 0.71 -0.82
CA ILE A 31 -6.73 0.33 -1.43
C ILE A 31 -6.72 -1.09 -2.02
N ASP A 32 -5.65 -1.47 -2.72
CA ASP A 32 -5.53 -2.80 -3.33
C ASP A 32 -5.52 -3.92 -2.28
N VAL A 33 -4.76 -3.73 -1.21
CA VAL A 33 -4.59 -4.73 -0.15
C VAL A 33 -5.80 -4.77 0.78
N ASP A 34 -6.43 -3.63 1.05
CA ASP A 34 -7.66 -3.56 1.83
C ASP A 34 -8.81 -4.32 1.14
N ILE A 35 -9.00 -4.08 -0.15
CA ILE A 35 -10.02 -4.79 -0.94
C ILE A 35 -9.70 -6.29 -1.00
N MET A 36 -8.44 -6.66 -1.19
CA MET A 36 -8.03 -8.08 -1.19
C MET A 36 -8.32 -8.75 0.16
N GLY A 37 -7.93 -8.11 1.26
CA GLY A 37 -8.21 -8.59 2.62
C GLY A 37 -9.71 -8.72 2.90
N SER A 38 -10.49 -7.73 2.47
CA SER A 38 -11.94 -7.69 2.62
C SER A 38 -12.65 -8.80 1.82
N ILE A 39 -12.20 -9.11 0.61
CA ILE A 39 -12.69 -10.24 -0.20
C ILE A 39 -12.44 -11.57 0.53
N VAL A 40 -11.26 -11.75 1.10
CA VAL A 40 -10.93 -12.99 1.85
C VAL A 40 -11.78 -13.09 3.12
N HIS A 41 -11.99 -11.98 3.81
CA HIS A 41 -12.86 -11.92 4.98
C HIS A 41 -14.30 -12.29 4.65
N ALA A 42 -14.89 -11.74 3.58
CA ALA A 42 -16.23 -12.10 3.11
C ALA A 42 -16.35 -13.59 2.77
N LYS A 43 -15.35 -14.18 2.11
CA LYS A 43 -15.28 -15.61 1.83
C LYS A 43 -15.26 -16.45 3.12
N MET A 44 -14.51 -16.01 4.12
CA MET A 44 -14.44 -16.68 5.42
C MET A 44 -15.79 -16.62 6.14
N LEU A 45 -16.44 -15.46 6.17
CA LEU A 45 -17.75 -15.29 6.80
C LEU A 45 -18.80 -16.23 6.19
N ALA A 46 -18.84 -16.34 4.86
CA ALA A 46 -19.75 -17.26 4.17
C ALA A 46 -19.41 -18.73 4.47
N LYS A 47 -18.11 -19.09 4.43
CA LYS A 47 -17.67 -20.45 4.77
C LYS A 47 -18.08 -20.89 6.18
N GLN A 48 -18.18 -19.94 7.10
CA GLN A 48 -18.62 -20.18 8.48
C GLN A 48 -20.14 -20.01 8.66
N ASN A 49 -20.90 -19.83 7.57
CA ASN A 49 -22.34 -19.59 7.58
C ASN A 49 -22.78 -18.37 8.40
N ILE A 50 -21.91 -17.33 8.53
CA ILE A 50 -22.22 -16.07 9.21
C ILE A 50 -22.98 -15.15 8.27
N ILE A 51 -22.64 -15.17 6.97
CA ILE A 51 -23.38 -14.50 5.89
C ILE A 51 -23.78 -15.52 4.83
N SER A 52 -24.77 -15.17 4.01
CA SER A 52 -25.18 -16.04 2.90
C SER A 52 -24.17 -16.01 1.74
N ASP A 53 -24.18 -17.03 0.88
CA ASP A 53 -23.38 -17.01 -0.36
C ASP A 53 -23.79 -15.86 -1.28
N ALA A 54 -25.07 -15.50 -1.33
CA ALA A 54 -25.55 -14.35 -2.09
C ALA A 54 -24.96 -13.01 -1.59
N ASP A 55 -24.90 -12.82 -0.26
CA ASP A 55 -24.25 -11.65 0.34
C ASP A 55 -22.75 -11.62 0.01
N LYS A 56 -22.05 -12.76 0.16
CA LYS A 56 -20.63 -12.89 -0.19
C LYS A 56 -20.38 -12.50 -1.64
N ASP A 57 -21.15 -13.04 -2.58
CA ASP A 57 -20.96 -12.77 -4.01
C ASP A 57 -21.24 -11.29 -4.34
N SER A 58 -22.28 -10.71 -3.74
CA SER A 58 -22.60 -9.29 -3.84
C SER A 58 -21.45 -8.41 -3.32
N ILE A 59 -20.91 -8.71 -2.14
CA ILE A 59 -19.78 -7.99 -1.53
C ILE A 59 -18.54 -8.10 -2.42
N ILE A 60 -18.16 -9.29 -2.89
CA ILE A 60 -16.98 -9.48 -3.75
C ILE A 60 -17.12 -8.70 -5.06
N ASN A 61 -18.29 -8.76 -5.70
CA ASN A 61 -18.54 -8.02 -6.93
C ASN A 61 -18.47 -6.51 -6.70
N GLY A 62 -19.08 -6.01 -5.62
CA GLY A 62 -19.04 -4.60 -5.22
C GLY A 62 -17.60 -4.11 -4.98
N LEU A 63 -16.80 -4.87 -4.23
CA LEU A 63 -15.39 -4.54 -3.94
C LEU A 63 -14.54 -4.51 -5.22
N ASN A 64 -14.68 -5.49 -6.10
CA ASN A 64 -13.97 -5.51 -7.39
C ASN A 64 -14.38 -4.33 -8.29
N SER A 65 -15.66 -3.97 -8.30
CA SER A 65 -16.15 -2.80 -9.03
C SER A 65 -15.56 -1.50 -8.49
N ILE A 66 -15.49 -1.33 -7.16
CA ILE A 66 -14.84 -0.14 -6.54
C ILE A 66 -13.38 -0.05 -6.97
N LEU A 67 -12.63 -1.16 -6.87
CA LEU A 67 -11.22 -1.19 -7.27
C LEU A 67 -11.02 -0.85 -8.75
N SER A 68 -11.88 -1.37 -9.62
CA SER A 68 -11.86 -1.06 -11.05
C SER A 68 -12.09 0.42 -11.31
N ASP A 69 -13.10 1.02 -10.63
CA ASP A 69 -13.44 2.43 -10.82
C ASP A 69 -12.36 3.37 -10.28
N VAL A 70 -11.72 3.02 -9.16
CA VAL A 70 -10.56 3.78 -8.64
C VAL A 70 -9.40 3.72 -9.64
N LYS A 71 -9.07 2.52 -10.17
CA LYS A 71 -7.97 2.34 -11.12
C LYS A 71 -8.20 3.03 -12.46
N SER A 72 -9.44 3.10 -12.91
CA SER A 72 -9.81 3.81 -14.14
C SER A 72 -10.01 5.32 -13.97
N GLY A 73 -9.99 5.81 -12.73
CA GLY A 73 -10.23 7.21 -12.40
C GLY A 73 -11.70 7.64 -12.44
N ASN A 74 -12.64 6.68 -12.54
CA ASN A 74 -14.08 6.95 -12.50
C ASN A 74 -14.53 7.46 -11.13
N ILE A 75 -13.89 7.01 -10.06
CA ILE A 75 -14.06 7.56 -8.71
C ILE A 75 -12.71 7.94 -8.12
N LEU A 76 -12.69 9.05 -7.39
CA LEU A 76 -11.49 9.55 -6.74
C LEU A 76 -11.60 9.34 -5.22
N ILE A 77 -10.48 8.97 -4.63
CA ILE A 77 -10.36 8.90 -3.16
C ILE A 77 -10.09 10.32 -2.67
N THR A 78 -11.08 10.93 -2.00
CA THR A 78 -11.06 12.32 -1.58
C THR A 78 -10.96 12.46 -0.06
N GLU A 79 -10.64 13.65 0.43
CA GLU A 79 -10.55 14.01 1.85
C GLU A 79 -11.92 14.07 2.57
N GLU A 80 -13.00 13.74 1.88
CA GLU A 80 -14.33 13.60 2.50
C GLU A 80 -14.41 12.38 3.44
N TYR A 81 -13.49 11.45 3.29
CA TYR A 81 -13.37 10.25 4.12
C TYR A 81 -12.18 10.36 5.07
N GLU A 82 -12.33 9.79 6.27
CA GLU A 82 -11.29 9.79 7.29
C GLU A 82 -10.11 8.90 6.89
N ASP A 83 -10.40 7.73 6.34
CA ASP A 83 -9.43 6.71 5.93
C ASP A 83 -9.90 5.94 4.67
N VAL A 84 -9.00 5.17 4.07
CA VAL A 84 -9.30 4.34 2.89
C VAL A 84 -10.37 3.29 3.17
N HIS A 85 -10.43 2.79 4.39
CA HIS A 85 -11.40 1.76 4.79
C HIS A 85 -12.81 2.33 4.84
N SER A 86 -12.99 3.55 5.38
CA SER A 86 -14.25 4.28 5.38
C SER A 86 -14.70 4.61 3.97
N PHE A 87 -13.77 4.96 3.08
CA PHE A 87 -14.06 5.14 1.66
C PHE A 87 -14.59 3.84 1.03
N VAL A 88 -13.92 2.70 1.23
CA VAL A 88 -14.33 1.41 0.66
C VAL A 88 -15.69 0.99 1.21
N GLU A 89 -15.88 1.08 2.54
CA GLU A 89 -17.12 0.68 3.20
C GLU A 89 -18.32 1.53 2.73
N ALA A 90 -18.16 2.85 2.68
CA ALA A 90 -19.22 3.76 2.23
C ALA A 90 -19.62 3.50 0.77
N ASN A 91 -18.64 3.38 -0.14
CA ASN A 91 -18.89 3.07 -1.54
C ASN A 91 -19.50 1.68 -1.74
N LEU A 92 -19.13 0.70 -0.91
CA LEU A 92 -19.71 -0.63 -0.96
C LEU A 92 -21.19 -0.59 -0.54
N ILE A 93 -21.51 0.06 0.59
CA ILE A 93 -22.89 0.20 1.07
C ILE A 93 -23.76 0.95 0.05
N ASP A 94 -23.24 2.00 -0.55
CA ASP A 94 -23.95 2.76 -1.59
C ASP A 94 -24.32 1.87 -2.80
N ARG A 95 -23.44 0.96 -3.21
CA ARG A 95 -23.64 0.07 -4.35
C ARG A 95 -24.55 -1.11 -4.09
N ILE A 96 -24.43 -1.74 -2.93
CA ILE A 96 -25.09 -3.02 -2.64
C ILE A 96 -26.00 -3.00 -1.41
N GLY A 97 -26.18 -1.83 -0.78
CA GLY A 97 -27.08 -1.64 0.35
C GLY A 97 -26.72 -2.45 1.60
N ASP A 98 -27.70 -3.08 2.23
CA ASP A 98 -27.52 -3.78 3.51
C ASP A 98 -26.52 -4.95 3.46
N ALA A 99 -26.31 -5.57 2.31
CA ALA A 99 -25.29 -6.60 2.14
C ALA A 99 -23.88 -6.04 2.42
N GLY A 100 -23.62 -4.77 2.05
CA GLY A 100 -22.34 -4.10 2.28
C GLY A 100 -22.02 -3.93 3.77
N LYS A 101 -23.02 -3.66 4.58
CA LYS A 101 -22.87 -3.51 6.05
C LYS A 101 -22.40 -4.80 6.74
N LYS A 102 -22.66 -5.97 6.13
CA LYS A 102 -22.27 -7.27 6.68
C LYS A 102 -20.77 -7.52 6.59
N LEU A 103 -20.04 -6.80 5.72
CA LEU A 103 -18.60 -6.99 5.56
C LEU A 103 -17.81 -6.75 6.86
N HIS A 104 -18.25 -5.82 7.70
CA HIS A 104 -17.57 -5.52 8.97
C HIS A 104 -17.84 -6.50 10.11
N THR A 105 -18.63 -7.56 9.86
CA THR A 105 -19.00 -8.57 10.87
C THR A 105 -17.77 -9.27 11.43
N GLY A 106 -17.60 -9.23 12.76
CA GLY A 106 -16.51 -9.90 13.46
C GLY A 106 -15.11 -9.32 13.14
N ARG A 107 -15.03 -8.08 12.69
CA ARG A 107 -13.80 -7.40 12.30
C ARG A 107 -13.62 -6.09 13.06
N SER A 108 -12.40 -5.78 13.45
CA SER A 108 -12.01 -4.47 13.97
C SER A 108 -11.20 -3.72 12.91
N ARG A 109 -11.29 -2.39 12.91
CA ARG A 109 -10.39 -1.54 12.12
C ARG A 109 -8.92 -1.86 12.40
N ASN A 110 -8.58 -2.19 13.65
CA ASN A 110 -7.22 -2.50 14.06
C ASN A 110 -6.64 -3.74 13.37
N ASP A 111 -7.40 -4.84 13.29
CA ASP A 111 -6.93 -6.06 12.61
C ASP A 111 -6.88 -5.87 11.09
N GLN A 112 -7.80 -5.09 10.53
CA GLN A 112 -7.83 -4.71 9.12
C GLN A 112 -6.57 -3.95 8.73
N VAL A 113 -6.27 -2.84 9.41
CA VAL A 113 -5.07 -2.04 9.15
C VAL A 113 -3.79 -2.84 9.33
N ALA A 114 -3.72 -3.69 10.38
CA ALA A 114 -2.54 -4.54 10.62
C ALA A 114 -2.31 -5.55 9.49
N LEU A 115 -3.37 -6.12 8.92
CA LEU A 115 -3.29 -7.00 7.76
C LEU A 115 -2.80 -6.25 6.53
N ASP A 116 -3.41 -5.10 6.25
CA ASP A 116 -3.12 -4.29 5.07
C ASP A 116 -1.67 -3.81 5.07
N MET A 117 -1.17 -3.34 6.20
CA MET A 117 0.22 -2.94 6.36
C MET A 117 1.19 -4.11 6.12
N ARG A 118 0.85 -5.31 6.56
CA ARG A 118 1.69 -6.50 6.31
C ARG A 118 1.71 -6.88 4.83
N LEU A 119 0.54 -6.87 4.18
CA LEU A 119 0.43 -7.18 2.74
C LEU A 119 1.17 -6.13 1.90
N TYR A 120 0.93 -4.86 2.18
CA TYR A 120 1.58 -3.74 1.50
C TYR A 120 3.10 -3.78 1.66
N THR A 121 3.59 -4.01 2.89
CA THR A 121 5.02 -4.11 3.18
C THR A 121 5.65 -5.29 2.43
N ARG A 122 5.02 -6.46 2.46
CA ARG A 122 5.48 -7.65 1.70
C ARG A 122 5.65 -7.33 0.22
N ASP A 123 4.63 -6.75 -0.39
CA ASP A 123 4.64 -6.48 -1.83
C ASP A 123 5.64 -5.37 -2.19
N THR A 124 5.80 -4.37 -1.31
CA THR A 124 6.80 -3.32 -1.44
C THR A 124 8.21 -3.87 -1.34
N VAL A 125 8.50 -4.76 -0.37
CA VAL A 125 9.80 -5.42 -0.23
C VAL A 125 10.13 -6.25 -1.47
N LEU A 126 9.20 -7.02 -2.01
CA LEU A 126 9.41 -7.80 -3.23
C LEU A 126 9.73 -6.90 -4.43
N LYS A 127 9.03 -5.77 -4.56
CA LYS A 127 9.30 -4.77 -5.60
C LYS A 127 10.68 -4.13 -5.42
N THR A 128 11.03 -3.72 -4.20
CA THR A 128 12.33 -3.13 -3.88
C THR A 128 13.47 -4.11 -4.20
N LYS A 129 13.32 -5.37 -3.81
CA LYS A 129 14.28 -6.43 -4.17
C LYS A 129 14.50 -6.52 -5.69
N SER A 130 13.42 -6.50 -6.48
CA SER A 130 13.52 -6.52 -7.94
C SER A 130 14.28 -5.32 -8.49
N LEU A 131 14.01 -4.12 -7.96
CA LEU A 131 14.70 -2.89 -8.35
C LEU A 131 16.19 -2.92 -7.99
N LEU A 132 16.54 -3.43 -6.80
CA LEU A 132 17.93 -3.60 -6.38
C LEU A 132 18.68 -4.57 -7.29
N ILE A 133 18.07 -5.69 -7.68
CA ILE A 133 18.68 -6.64 -8.64
C ILE A 133 18.96 -5.94 -9.98
N THR A 134 18.04 -5.12 -10.46
CA THR A 134 18.25 -4.34 -11.69
C THR A 134 19.41 -3.36 -11.52
N LEU A 135 19.44 -2.61 -10.41
CA LEU A 135 20.53 -1.68 -10.11
C LEU A 135 21.89 -2.39 -10.05
N LEU A 136 21.96 -3.52 -9.36
CA LEU A 136 23.19 -4.33 -9.28
C LEU A 136 23.65 -4.81 -10.66
N SER A 137 22.70 -5.20 -11.53
CA SER A 137 23.02 -5.59 -12.91
C SER A 137 23.65 -4.42 -13.68
N GLU A 138 23.08 -3.22 -13.57
CA GLU A 138 23.62 -2.02 -14.24
C GLU A 138 25.00 -1.63 -13.69
N ILE A 139 25.19 -1.65 -12.37
CA ILE A 139 26.50 -1.40 -11.75
C ILE A 139 27.52 -2.41 -12.26
N ASN A 140 27.16 -3.70 -12.35
CA ASN A 140 28.05 -4.74 -12.86
C ASN A 140 28.42 -4.52 -14.34
N ASN A 141 27.50 -4.04 -15.17
CA ASN A 141 27.78 -3.69 -16.56
C ASN A 141 28.78 -2.52 -16.64
N VAL A 142 28.54 -1.44 -15.88
CA VAL A 142 29.49 -0.31 -15.77
C VAL A 142 30.87 -0.77 -15.32
N MET A 143 30.94 -1.67 -14.34
CA MET A 143 32.23 -2.23 -13.87
C MET A 143 32.96 -2.97 -14.97
N LYS A 144 32.27 -3.84 -15.72
CA LYS A 144 32.88 -4.61 -16.83
C LYS A 144 33.45 -3.74 -17.94
N GLU A 145 32.76 -2.64 -18.26
CA GLU A 145 33.16 -1.70 -19.30
C GLU A 145 34.32 -0.80 -18.86
N ASN A 146 34.61 -0.70 -17.57
CA ASN A 146 35.55 0.28 -17.00
C ASN A 146 36.63 -0.36 -16.12
N ILE A 147 37.05 -1.60 -16.42
CA ILE A 147 38.10 -2.31 -15.67
C ILE A 147 39.42 -1.53 -15.73
N ASP A 148 39.76 -0.97 -16.89
CA ASP A 148 41.00 -0.24 -17.16
C ASP A 148 40.82 1.29 -17.17
N THR A 149 39.67 1.80 -16.72
CA THR A 149 39.42 3.26 -16.61
C THR A 149 40.01 3.78 -15.30
N TYR A 150 41.18 4.38 -15.35
CA TYR A 150 41.87 4.91 -14.17
C TYR A 150 41.33 6.28 -13.75
N MET A 151 41.17 6.49 -12.45
CA MET A 151 40.75 7.74 -11.83
C MET A 151 41.53 7.98 -10.53
N PRO A 152 41.63 9.23 -10.05
CA PRO A 152 42.25 9.49 -8.77
C PRO A 152 41.32 9.09 -7.62
N GLY A 153 41.82 8.30 -6.68
CA GLY A 153 41.21 8.17 -5.36
C GLY A 153 41.51 9.42 -4.53
N PHE A 154 40.63 9.74 -3.58
CA PHE A 154 40.76 10.91 -2.71
C PHE A 154 40.77 10.51 -1.24
N THR A 155 41.63 11.18 -0.45
CA THR A 155 41.57 11.17 1.02
C THR A 155 41.75 12.62 1.49
N HIS A 156 40.96 13.02 2.50
CA HIS A 156 40.99 14.39 3.04
C HIS A 156 40.92 15.48 1.97
N LEU A 157 40.06 15.28 0.96
CA LEU A 157 39.89 16.17 -0.21
C LEU A 157 41.15 16.36 -1.09
N GLN A 158 42.14 15.47 -0.94
CA GLN A 158 43.38 15.47 -1.72
C GLN A 158 43.50 14.21 -2.56
N LYS A 159 44.14 14.30 -3.72
CA LYS A 159 44.48 13.16 -4.57
C LYS A 159 45.38 12.21 -3.80
N ALA A 160 45.00 10.96 -3.80
CA ALA A 160 45.73 9.86 -3.18
C ALA A 160 46.18 8.84 -4.27
N GLN A 161 45.97 7.55 -4.03
CA GLN A 161 46.32 6.50 -4.99
C GLN A 161 45.39 6.50 -6.21
N PRO A 162 45.87 6.03 -7.38
CA PRO A 162 45.01 5.72 -8.51
C PRO A 162 44.11 4.53 -8.19
N VAL A 163 42.89 4.56 -8.64
CA VAL A 163 41.92 3.46 -8.59
C VAL A 163 41.26 3.32 -9.96
N THR A 164 40.62 2.18 -10.24
CA THR A 164 39.80 2.04 -11.43
C THR A 164 38.35 2.43 -11.12
N LEU A 165 37.63 2.87 -12.12
CA LEU A 165 36.20 3.17 -12.00
C LEU A 165 35.44 1.90 -11.61
N ALA A 166 35.81 0.73 -12.15
CA ALA A 166 35.25 -0.56 -11.77
C ALA A 166 35.44 -0.84 -10.27
N HIS A 167 36.63 -0.60 -9.72
CA HIS A 167 36.88 -0.78 -8.29
C HIS A 167 36.00 0.14 -7.42
N HIS A 168 35.85 1.38 -7.86
CA HIS A 168 35.00 2.35 -7.16
C HIS A 168 33.55 1.92 -7.12
N PHE A 169 32.96 1.53 -8.26
CA PHE A 169 31.59 1.01 -8.32
C PHE A 169 31.42 -0.37 -7.63
N GLY A 170 32.48 -1.16 -7.55
CA GLY A 170 32.49 -2.42 -6.82
C GLY A 170 32.16 -2.27 -5.34
N ALA A 171 32.59 -1.17 -4.72
CA ALA A 171 32.21 -0.86 -3.33
C ALA A 171 30.71 -0.65 -3.19
N TYR A 172 30.07 0.08 -4.09
CA TYR A 172 28.61 0.27 -4.09
C TYR A 172 27.86 -1.02 -4.40
N PHE A 173 28.37 -1.83 -5.34
CA PHE A 173 27.81 -3.16 -5.63
C PHE A 173 27.73 -4.00 -4.37
N GLU A 174 28.82 -4.12 -3.62
CA GLU A 174 28.85 -4.90 -2.38
C GLU A 174 28.00 -4.29 -1.25
N MET A 175 27.77 -2.97 -1.23
CA MET A 175 26.85 -2.33 -0.30
C MET A 175 25.40 -2.72 -0.61
N PHE A 176 24.92 -2.47 -1.82
CA PHE A 176 23.54 -2.77 -2.22
C PHE A 176 23.22 -4.27 -2.30
N LYS A 177 24.22 -5.12 -2.45
CA LYS A 177 24.04 -6.58 -2.42
C LYS A 177 23.71 -7.08 -1.01
N ARG A 178 24.15 -6.38 0.02
CA ARG A 178 23.82 -6.73 1.42
C ARG A 178 22.41 -6.29 1.82
N ASP A 179 21.85 -5.25 1.22
CA ASP A 179 20.50 -4.74 1.45
C ASP A 179 19.45 -5.70 0.85
#